data_86c76d20ac2f97a890feca9f8af6c7b2
#
_entry.id   86c76d20ac2f97a890feca9f8af6c7b2
#
_cell.length_a   1.000
_cell.length_b   1.000
_cell.length_c   1.000
_cell.angle_alpha   90.00
_cell.angle_beta   90.00
_cell.angle_gamma   90.00
#
_symmetry.space_group_name_H-M   'P 1'
#
loop_
_entity.id
_entity.type
_entity.pdbx_description
1 polymer ?
#
loop_
_entity_poly.entity_id
_entity_poly.type
_entity_poly.pdbx_seq_one_letter_code
_entity_poly.pdbx_strand_id
1 'polypeptide(L)'
;MEIRTSLNRFLSIFFIVALGVAFFSGIRASEPDMRYSGDAYFDAREMMDLKLLSTLGLTQGDIEAIQNVEGVEKVEPGYMIDVLSVMGDNERVVHMESLPETMNRVDVAEGRLPEKAGECIVDRDMAAAYDIKVGDTLPVHSGNDKELSDTLAVDTFTVVGT
;
A
#
# COMPACT_ATOMS: atom_id res chain seq x y z
N MET A 1 -30.72 35.75 38.86
CA MET A 1 -30.18 35.07 40.05
C MET A 1 -30.54 33.58 40.15
N GLU A 2 -31.21 33.03 39.11
CA GLU A 2 -31.68 31.64 39.07
C GLU A 2 -30.58 30.60 38.79
N ILE A 3 -29.51 30.97 38.11
CA ILE A 3 -28.39 30.04 37.73
C ILE A 3 -27.67 29.50 38.98
N ARG A 4 -27.55 30.30 40.04
CA ARG A 4 -26.88 29.89 41.31
C ARG A 4 -27.68 28.89 42.15
N THR A 5 -29.00 28.89 42.01
CA THR A 5 -29.89 27.99 42.76
C THR A 5 -30.11 26.65 42.07
N SER A 6 -29.82 26.57 40.72
CA SER A 6 -29.99 25.35 39.93
C SER A 6 -28.73 25.01 39.14
N LEU A 7 -27.55 25.31 39.70
CA LEU A 7 -26.26 25.15 38.97
C LEU A 7 -26.08 23.78 38.40
N ASN A 8 -26.39 22.72 39.12
CA ASN A 8 -26.25 21.34 38.64
C ASN A 8 -27.12 21.05 37.42
N ARG A 9 -28.35 21.56 37.42
CA ARG A 9 -29.27 21.38 36.29
C ARG A 9 -28.83 22.19 35.08
N PHE A 10 -28.35 23.40 35.30
CA PHE A 10 -27.76 24.23 34.25
C PHE A 10 -26.53 23.56 33.62
N LEU A 11 -25.60 23.09 34.48
CA LEU A 11 -24.39 22.41 33.99
C LEU A 11 -24.71 21.13 33.20
N SER A 12 -25.69 20.34 33.64
CA SER A 12 -26.11 19.15 32.92
C SER A 12 -26.59 19.47 31.51
N ILE A 13 -27.49 20.47 31.39
CA ILE A 13 -28.00 20.88 30.07
C ILE A 13 -26.88 21.48 29.23
N PHE A 14 -26.03 22.32 29.81
CA PHE A 14 -24.88 22.93 29.15
C PHE A 14 -23.94 21.87 28.56
N PHE A 15 -23.55 20.84 29.34
CA PHE A 15 -22.66 19.80 28.89
C PHE A 15 -23.30 18.91 27.83
N ILE A 16 -24.59 18.62 27.88
CA ILE A 16 -25.28 17.87 26.84
C ILE A 16 -25.21 18.60 25.50
N VAL A 17 -25.55 19.91 25.54
CA VAL A 17 -25.50 20.74 24.33
C VAL A 17 -24.06 20.92 23.85
N ALA A 18 -23.12 21.20 24.73
CA ALA A 18 -21.70 21.35 24.39
C ALA A 18 -21.10 20.08 23.75
N LEU A 19 -21.40 18.89 24.31
CA LEU A 19 -20.99 17.61 23.75
C LEU A 19 -21.61 17.38 22.37
N GLY A 20 -22.88 17.67 22.18
CA GLY A 20 -23.54 17.54 20.89
C GLY A 20 -22.90 18.42 19.81
N VAL A 21 -22.64 19.69 20.15
CA VAL A 21 -21.98 20.63 19.22
C VAL A 21 -20.53 20.20 18.96
N ALA A 22 -19.78 19.83 19.98
CA ALA A 22 -18.40 19.40 19.85
C ALA A 22 -18.28 18.15 18.97
N PHE A 23 -19.14 17.15 19.20
CA PHE A 23 -19.16 15.93 18.42
C PHE A 23 -19.52 16.19 16.94
N PHE A 24 -20.56 16.97 16.71
CA PHE A 24 -20.96 17.33 15.34
C PHE A 24 -19.88 18.13 14.62
N SER A 25 -19.27 19.11 15.28
CA SER A 25 -18.18 19.91 14.72
C SER A 25 -16.95 19.05 14.42
N GLY A 26 -16.62 18.11 15.33
CA GLY A 26 -15.51 17.18 15.13
C GLY A 26 -15.69 16.29 13.91
N ILE A 27 -16.87 15.70 13.74
CA ILE A 27 -17.18 14.88 12.55
C ILE A 27 -17.09 15.73 11.27
N ARG A 28 -17.63 16.94 11.28
CA ARG A 28 -17.59 17.84 10.11
C ARG A 28 -16.17 18.28 9.74
N ALA A 29 -15.29 18.43 10.72
CA ALA A 29 -13.90 18.80 10.49
C ALA A 29 -13.05 17.64 9.97
N SER A 30 -13.44 16.39 10.25
CA SER A 30 -12.65 15.21 9.85
C SER A 30 -12.59 15.01 8.34
N GLU A 31 -13.65 15.34 7.58
CA GLU A 31 -13.69 15.13 6.14
C GLU A 31 -12.61 15.93 5.38
N PRO A 32 -12.49 17.27 5.57
CA PRO A 32 -11.46 18.04 4.88
C PRO A 32 -10.04 17.63 5.31
N ASP A 33 -9.84 17.30 6.59
CA ASP A 33 -8.53 16.88 7.10
C ASP A 33 -8.10 15.53 6.48
N MET A 34 -9.03 14.58 6.35
CA MET A 34 -8.76 13.29 5.71
C MET A 34 -8.45 13.46 4.22
N ARG A 35 -9.17 14.32 3.50
CA ARG A 35 -8.89 14.62 2.09
C ARG A 35 -7.51 15.24 1.94
N TYR A 36 -7.23 16.28 2.72
CA TYR A 36 -5.93 16.95 2.64
C TYR A 36 -4.77 16.01 2.96
N SER A 37 -4.91 15.17 4.00
CA SER A 37 -3.90 14.19 4.34
C SER A 37 -3.72 13.11 3.26
N GLY A 38 -4.84 12.68 2.64
CA GLY A 38 -4.81 11.73 1.53
C GLY A 38 -4.12 12.32 0.30
N ASP A 39 -4.51 13.50 -0.13
CA ASP A 39 -3.91 14.18 -1.28
C ASP A 39 -2.41 14.41 -1.06
N ALA A 40 -2.04 14.92 0.12
CA ALA A 40 -0.63 15.13 0.46
C ALA A 40 0.19 13.82 0.47
N TYR A 41 -0.41 12.72 0.89
CA TYR A 41 0.23 11.41 0.84
C TYR A 41 0.39 10.91 -0.60
N PHE A 42 -0.65 11.01 -1.42
CA PHE A 42 -0.62 10.58 -2.81
C PHE A 42 0.41 11.37 -3.62
N ASP A 43 0.45 12.69 -3.46
CA ASP A 43 1.43 13.56 -4.10
C ASP A 43 2.86 13.22 -3.64
N ALA A 44 3.09 13.06 -2.34
CA ALA A 44 4.41 12.74 -1.80
C ALA A 44 4.96 11.38 -2.26
N ARG A 45 4.08 10.44 -2.62
CA ARG A 45 4.44 9.10 -3.09
C ARG A 45 4.37 8.95 -4.60
N GLU A 46 4.04 10.00 -5.33
CA GLU A 46 3.85 9.92 -6.79
C GLU A 46 2.89 8.77 -7.15
N MET A 47 1.76 8.66 -6.44
CA MET A 47 0.85 7.55 -6.66
C MET A 47 0.20 7.64 -8.03
N MET A 48 0.11 6.49 -8.72
CA MET A 48 -0.51 6.39 -10.02
C MET A 48 -2.01 6.72 -9.94
N ASP A 49 -2.52 7.44 -10.95
CA ASP A 49 -3.96 7.65 -11.13
C ASP A 49 -4.65 6.45 -11.77
N LEU A 50 -3.94 5.76 -12.68
CA LEU A 50 -4.49 4.65 -13.46
C LEU A 50 -3.49 3.48 -13.53
N LYS A 51 -3.98 2.26 -13.29
CA LYS A 51 -3.27 1.00 -13.53
C LYS A 51 -3.90 0.28 -14.72
N LEU A 52 -3.14 0.10 -15.77
CA LEU A 52 -3.56 -0.66 -16.96
C LEU A 52 -3.03 -2.08 -16.88
N LEU A 53 -3.90 -3.05 -17.06
CA LEU A 53 -3.57 -4.47 -17.03
C LEU A 53 -3.93 -5.12 -18.35
N SER A 54 -3.03 -5.95 -18.87
CA SER A 54 -3.26 -6.78 -20.05
C SER A 54 -2.99 -8.24 -19.75
N THR A 55 -3.89 -9.12 -20.14
CA THR A 55 -3.72 -10.58 -19.99
C THR A 55 -2.66 -11.16 -20.93
N LEU A 56 -2.32 -10.44 -22.00
CA LEU A 56 -1.29 -10.81 -22.97
C LEU A 56 0.04 -10.07 -22.76
N GLY A 57 0.10 -9.22 -21.73
CA GLY A 57 1.17 -8.27 -21.53
C GLY A 57 1.00 -6.99 -22.36
N LEU A 58 1.86 -6.03 -22.12
CA LEU A 58 1.96 -4.78 -22.87
C LEU A 58 3.35 -4.75 -23.56
N THR A 59 3.37 -4.34 -24.79
CA THR A 59 4.61 -4.18 -25.55
C THR A 59 5.20 -2.79 -25.35
N GLN A 60 6.46 -2.60 -25.74
CA GLN A 60 7.08 -1.27 -25.76
C GLN A 60 6.28 -0.26 -26.61
N GLY A 61 5.71 -0.72 -27.74
CA GLY A 61 4.87 0.13 -28.58
C GLY A 61 3.57 0.57 -27.90
N ASP A 62 2.99 -0.28 -27.04
CA ASP A 62 1.81 0.08 -26.25
C ASP A 62 2.16 1.13 -25.21
N ILE A 63 3.31 1.00 -24.53
CA ILE A 63 3.82 1.97 -23.56
C ILE A 63 4.03 3.34 -24.23
N GLU A 64 4.68 3.37 -25.40
CA GLU A 64 4.87 4.60 -26.16
C GLU A 64 3.55 5.21 -26.65
N ALA A 65 2.59 4.38 -27.05
CA ALA A 65 1.26 4.86 -27.45
C ALA A 65 0.52 5.51 -26.26
N ILE A 66 0.58 4.90 -25.08
CA ILE A 66 -0.03 5.44 -23.85
C ILE A 66 0.65 6.75 -23.45
N GLN A 67 1.98 6.82 -23.51
CA GLN A 67 2.74 8.02 -23.16
C GLN A 67 2.40 9.22 -24.07
N ASN A 68 1.99 8.96 -25.32
CA ASN A 68 1.60 9.99 -26.28
C ASN A 68 0.12 10.43 -26.17
N VAL A 69 -0.66 9.87 -25.25
CA VAL A 69 -2.04 10.31 -25.03
C VAL A 69 -2.03 11.67 -24.32
N GLU A 70 -2.85 12.59 -24.82
CA GLU A 70 -2.99 13.90 -24.21
C GLU A 70 -3.49 13.79 -22.75
N GLY A 71 -2.77 14.42 -21.84
CA GLY A 71 -3.06 14.39 -20.40
C GLY A 71 -2.31 13.31 -19.64
N VAL A 72 -1.53 12.44 -20.30
CA VAL A 72 -0.63 11.49 -19.64
C VAL A 72 0.70 12.18 -19.36
N GLU A 73 1.04 12.32 -18.10
CA GLU A 73 2.29 12.93 -17.67
C GLU A 73 3.43 11.89 -17.68
N LYS A 74 3.17 10.73 -17.12
CA LYS A 74 4.18 9.67 -16.93
C LYS A 74 3.57 8.30 -17.11
N VAL A 75 4.34 7.38 -17.68
CA VAL A 75 4.01 5.95 -17.75
C VAL A 75 5.18 5.15 -17.20
N GLU A 76 4.89 4.25 -16.29
CA GLU A 76 5.88 3.34 -15.72
C GLU A 76 5.41 1.90 -15.93
N PRO A 77 6.16 1.09 -16.72
CA PRO A 77 5.84 -0.32 -16.87
C PRO A 77 6.20 -1.10 -15.61
N GLY A 78 5.35 -2.06 -15.25
CA GLY A 78 5.57 -2.95 -14.13
C GLY A 78 5.21 -4.39 -14.48
N TYR A 79 5.71 -5.31 -13.68
CA TYR A 79 5.40 -6.74 -13.78
C TYR A 79 4.74 -7.19 -12.49
N MET A 80 3.81 -8.12 -12.63
CA MET A 80 3.14 -8.75 -11.50
C MET A 80 2.97 -10.24 -11.77
N ILE A 81 3.14 -11.03 -10.74
CA ILE A 81 2.96 -12.47 -10.80
C ILE A 81 2.50 -13.00 -9.45
N ASP A 82 1.60 -13.99 -9.49
CA ASP A 82 1.25 -14.78 -8.33
C ASP A 82 2.14 -16.03 -8.28
N VAL A 83 2.79 -16.21 -7.16
CA VAL A 83 3.66 -17.37 -6.88
C VAL A 83 3.20 -18.06 -5.61
N LEU A 84 3.65 -19.28 -5.41
CA LEU A 84 3.46 -20.01 -4.16
C LEU A 84 4.71 -19.91 -3.31
N SER A 85 4.52 -19.76 -2.00
CA SER A 85 5.60 -19.82 -1.02
C SER A 85 5.12 -20.56 0.23
N VAL A 86 6.03 -21.31 0.84
CA VAL A 86 5.76 -22.01 2.10
C VAL A 86 6.00 -21.05 3.25
N MET A 87 4.93 -20.77 4.00
CA MET A 87 4.95 -19.91 5.18
C MET A 87 4.42 -20.66 6.38
N GLY A 88 5.30 -20.94 7.34
CA GLY A 88 5.00 -21.88 8.43
C GLY A 88 4.72 -23.27 7.88
N ASP A 89 3.59 -23.87 8.27
CA ASP A 89 3.20 -25.21 7.85
C ASP A 89 2.32 -25.22 6.59
N ASN A 90 2.08 -24.06 5.95
CA ASN A 90 1.15 -23.94 4.84
C ASN A 90 1.76 -23.22 3.64
N GLU A 91 1.37 -23.69 2.48
CA GLU A 91 1.62 -23.01 1.22
C GLU A 91 0.64 -21.85 1.03
N ARG A 92 1.16 -20.70 0.59
CA ARG A 92 0.40 -19.48 0.38
C ARG A 92 0.69 -18.88 -0.99
N VAL A 93 -0.34 -18.28 -1.57
CA VAL A 93 -0.18 -17.43 -2.76
C VAL A 93 0.42 -16.10 -2.32
N VAL A 94 1.53 -15.73 -2.94
CA VAL A 94 2.20 -14.44 -2.75
C VAL A 94 2.08 -13.67 -4.05
N HIS A 95 1.53 -12.48 -3.96
CA HIS A 95 1.49 -11.54 -5.05
C HIS A 95 2.79 -10.76 -5.09
N MET A 96 3.56 -10.94 -6.18
CA MET A 96 4.81 -10.24 -6.37
C MET A 96 4.65 -9.18 -7.44
N GLU A 97 5.12 -7.99 -7.15
CA GLU A 97 5.19 -6.88 -8.10
C GLU A 97 6.65 -6.41 -8.26
N SER A 98 6.99 -5.94 -9.45
CA SER A 98 8.26 -5.24 -9.65
C SER A 98 8.30 -3.97 -8.82
N LEU A 99 9.46 -3.66 -8.24
CA LEU A 99 9.63 -2.42 -7.49
C LEU A 99 9.57 -1.23 -8.45
N PRO A 100 8.67 -0.26 -8.23
CA PRO A 100 8.60 0.93 -9.06
C PRO A 100 9.78 1.87 -8.79
N GLU A 101 10.22 2.58 -9.82
CA GLU A 101 11.36 3.50 -9.73
C GLU A 101 10.93 4.94 -9.48
N THR A 102 9.87 5.37 -10.15
CA THR A 102 9.46 6.78 -10.20
C THR A 102 8.09 7.07 -9.65
N MET A 103 7.15 6.13 -9.77
CA MET A 103 5.78 6.24 -9.23
C MET A 103 5.59 5.27 -8.06
N ASN A 104 4.49 5.43 -7.30
CA ASN A 104 4.14 4.54 -6.19
C ASN A 104 5.31 4.26 -5.24
N ARG A 105 6.01 5.29 -4.82
CA ARG A 105 7.19 5.16 -3.96
C ARG A 105 6.88 4.44 -2.67
N VAL A 106 7.61 3.36 -2.42
CA VAL A 106 7.42 2.50 -1.26
C VAL A 106 8.14 3.09 -0.04
N ASP A 107 7.47 3.06 1.11
CA ASP A 107 8.08 3.33 2.42
C ASP A 107 8.58 2.04 3.03
N VAL A 108 9.85 2.01 3.41
CA VAL A 108 10.46 0.91 4.14
C VAL A 108 10.47 1.26 5.63
N ALA A 109 9.80 0.44 6.43
CA ALA A 109 9.75 0.62 7.89
C ALA A 109 11.01 0.05 8.58
N GLU A 110 11.52 -1.07 8.09
CA GLU A 110 12.74 -1.71 8.57
C GLU A 110 13.58 -2.17 7.39
N GLY A 111 14.91 -2.07 7.51
CA GLY A 111 15.84 -2.50 6.48
C GLY A 111 16.05 -1.46 5.39
N ARG A 112 16.02 -1.89 4.13
CA ARG A 112 16.28 -1.06 2.95
C ARG A 112 15.51 -1.55 1.73
N LEU A 113 15.48 -0.75 0.68
CA LEU A 113 15.00 -1.20 -0.63
C LEU A 113 15.95 -2.23 -1.27
N PRO A 114 15.44 -3.15 -2.11
CA PRO A 114 16.23 -4.05 -2.92
C PRO A 114 17.19 -3.30 -3.85
N GLU A 115 18.44 -3.76 -3.92
CA GLU A 115 19.49 -3.17 -4.77
C GLU A 115 19.96 -4.14 -5.86
N LYS A 116 19.65 -5.42 -5.73
CA LYS A 116 20.09 -6.46 -6.66
C LYS A 116 19.03 -7.55 -6.82
N ALA A 117 19.15 -8.31 -7.91
CA ALA A 117 18.30 -9.48 -8.14
C ALA A 117 18.35 -10.47 -6.96
N GLY A 118 17.21 -11.06 -6.63
CA GLY A 118 17.08 -11.97 -5.49
C GLY A 118 16.88 -11.28 -4.14
N GLU A 119 16.75 -9.96 -4.11
CA GLU A 119 16.29 -9.24 -2.91
C GLU A 119 14.83 -8.83 -3.07
N CYS A 120 14.10 -8.81 -1.96
CA CYS A 120 12.72 -8.35 -1.91
C CYS A 120 12.43 -7.54 -0.65
N ILE A 121 11.36 -6.76 -0.70
CA ILE A 121 10.68 -6.23 0.48
C ILE A 121 9.36 -6.95 0.64
N VAL A 122 8.93 -7.09 1.88
CA VAL A 122 7.69 -7.78 2.23
C VAL A 122 6.76 -6.79 2.91
N ASP A 123 5.47 -6.87 2.57
CA ASP A 123 4.44 -6.08 3.23
C ASP A 123 4.45 -6.32 4.75
N ARG A 124 4.25 -5.25 5.53
CA ARG A 124 4.32 -5.29 6.99
C ARG A 124 3.32 -6.28 7.60
N ASP A 125 2.12 -6.35 7.06
CA ASP A 125 1.07 -7.23 7.61
C ASP A 125 1.43 -8.69 7.34
N MET A 126 1.97 -8.98 6.16
CA MET A 126 2.51 -10.29 5.82
C MET A 126 3.70 -10.65 6.70
N ALA A 127 4.64 -9.75 6.90
CA ALA A 127 5.79 -9.95 7.77
C ALA A 127 5.36 -10.27 9.22
N ALA A 128 4.41 -9.51 9.75
CA ALA A 128 3.87 -9.73 11.09
C ALA A 128 3.06 -11.03 11.20
N ALA A 129 2.28 -11.39 10.18
CA ALA A 129 1.45 -12.59 10.20
C ALA A 129 2.25 -13.90 10.17
N TYR A 130 3.41 -13.89 9.53
CA TYR A 130 4.26 -15.06 9.32
C TYR A 130 5.63 -14.99 10.01
N ASP A 131 5.85 -13.99 10.89
CA ASP A 131 7.12 -13.74 11.62
C ASP A 131 8.34 -13.65 10.68
N ILE A 132 8.14 -13.04 9.50
CA ILE A 132 9.21 -12.83 8.51
C ILE A 132 10.05 -11.62 8.93
N LYS A 133 11.37 -11.77 8.92
CA LYS A 133 12.33 -10.74 9.34
C LYS A 133 13.30 -10.39 8.22
N VAL A 134 13.85 -9.20 8.32
CA VAL A 134 14.96 -8.79 7.45
C VAL A 134 16.12 -9.76 7.60
N GLY A 135 16.58 -10.30 6.49
CA GLY A 135 17.60 -11.35 6.43
C GLY A 135 17.06 -12.76 6.17
N ASP A 136 15.75 -12.98 6.30
CA ASP A 136 15.14 -14.27 5.99
C ASP A 136 15.13 -14.52 4.48
N THR A 137 14.99 -15.79 4.12
CA THR A 137 14.86 -16.21 2.73
C THR A 137 13.44 -16.67 2.45
N LEU A 138 12.89 -16.21 1.34
CA LEU A 138 11.56 -16.54 0.86
C LEU A 138 11.68 -17.37 -0.43
N PRO A 139 11.60 -18.71 -0.35
CA PRO A 139 11.55 -19.54 -1.55
C PRO A 139 10.18 -19.42 -2.20
N VAL A 140 10.16 -19.31 -3.52
CA VAL A 140 8.93 -19.22 -4.31
C VAL A 140 8.95 -20.27 -5.41
N HIS A 141 7.77 -20.75 -5.77
CA HIS A 141 7.61 -21.70 -6.87
C HIS A 141 6.34 -21.42 -7.66
N SER A 142 6.25 -22.02 -8.83
CA SER A 142 5.10 -21.82 -9.69
C SER A 142 3.84 -22.43 -9.09
N GLY A 143 2.74 -21.71 -9.19
CA GLY A 143 1.39 -22.19 -8.84
C GLY A 143 0.67 -22.88 -9.99
N ASN A 144 1.33 -23.06 -11.14
CA ASN A 144 0.74 -23.66 -12.34
C ASN A 144 1.72 -24.63 -13.01
N ASP A 145 1.32 -25.24 -14.14
CA ASP A 145 2.11 -26.23 -14.88
C ASP A 145 3.34 -25.63 -15.63
N LYS A 146 3.56 -24.33 -15.58
CA LYS A 146 4.72 -23.67 -16.17
C LYS A 146 5.87 -23.63 -15.19
N GLU A 147 7.09 -23.79 -15.67
CA GLU A 147 8.27 -23.61 -14.83
C GLU A 147 8.41 -22.14 -14.41
N LEU A 148 8.80 -21.90 -13.16
CA LEU A 148 9.00 -20.54 -12.63
C LEU A 148 10.09 -19.80 -13.41
N SER A 149 11.11 -20.52 -13.86
CA SER A 149 12.23 -20.03 -14.70
C SER A 149 11.82 -19.36 -16.01
N ASP A 150 10.61 -19.65 -16.49
CA ASP A 150 10.05 -18.98 -17.67
C ASP A 150 9.63 -17.53 -17.40
N THR A 151 9.48 -17.19 -16.11
CA THR A 151 8.92 -15.89 -15.68
C THR A 151 9.83 -15.14 -14.73
N LEU A 152 10.48 -15.85 -13.81
CA LEU A 152 11.39 -15.27 -12.80
C LEU A 152 12.80 -15.82 -12.99
N ALA A 153 13.78 -14.93 -12.90
CA ALA A 153 15.20 -15.31 -12.99
C ALA A 153 15.74 -16.02 -11.73
N VAL A 154 15.03 -15.91 -10.61
CA VAL A 154 15.39 -16.50 -9.33
C VAL A 154 14.14 -17.08 -8.66
N ASP A 155 14.32 -18.13 -7.88
CA ASP A 155 13.28 -18.86 -7.14
C ASP A 155 13.36 -18.64 -5.63
N THR A 156 14.35 -17.88 -5.18
CA THR A 156 14.56 -17.60 -3.77
C THR A 156 14.96 -16.16 -3.59
N PHE A 157 14.25 -15.46 -2.71
CA PHE A 157 14.48 -14.06 -2.40
C PHE A 157 14.96 -13.87 -0.98
N THR A 158 15.88 -12.93 -0.78
CA THR A 158 16.28 -12.47 0.55
C THR A 158 15.46 -11.25 0.92
N VAL A 159 14.79 -11.28 2.06
CA VAL A 159 14.03 -10.14 2.58
C VAL A 159 15.02 -9.11 3.09
N VAL A 160 15.03 -7.92 2.48
CA VAL A 160 15.94 -6.82 2.85
C VAL A 160 15.22 -5.64 3.50
N GLY A 161 13.89 -5.66 3.50
CA GLY A 161 13.08 -4.64 4.16
C GLY A 161 11.61 -5.06 4.32
N THR A 162 10.92 -4.33 5.17
CA THR A 162 9.48 -4.46 5.41
C THR A 162 8.80 -3.09 5.45
#